data_5d50965a81a18825e4ec47e1c135804d
#
_entry.id   5d50965a81a18825e4ec47e1c135804d
#
_cell.length_a   1.000
_cell.length_b   1.000
_cell.length_c   1.000
_cell.angle_alpha   90.00
_cell.angle_beta   90.00
_cell.angle_gamma   90.00
#
_symmetry.space_group_name_H-M   'P 1'
#
loop_
_entity.id
_entity.type
_entity.pdbx_description
1 polymer ?
#
loop_
_entity_poly.entity_id
_entity_poly.type
_entity_poly.pdbx_seq_one_letter_code
_entity_poly.pdbx_strand_id
1 'polypeptide(L)'
;MRRMTTRPALGPCVSFKLDEDTHLKLVNAKERSGRSKAAEVVLRVKDHLLRYPDFYPTVTYKSVSFGPVVMARFDEDTNKKLIAAKNKSNRSKSHEVYLRLKAHLFEFPDFYSSEVEVIRRSVSET
;
A
#
# COMPACT_ATOMS: atom_id res chain seq x y z
N MET A 1 -25.94 -21.36 -3.19
CA MET A 1 -25.10 -21.26 -3.28
C MET A 1 -24.38 -21.01 -3.34
N ARG A 2 -24.53 -20.70 -3.57
CA ARG A 2 -23.73 -20.39 -3.73
C ARG A 2 -22.74 -20.13 -3.81
N ARG A 3 -22.46 -19.80 -3.92
CA ARG A 3 -21.50 -19.63 -4.06
C ARG A 3 -20.60 -19.57 -3.69
N MET A 4 -20.48 -19.88 -3.55
CA MET A 4 -19.65 -19.79 -3.13
C MET A 4 -18.71 -19.53 -3.37
N THR A 5 -18.47 -19.48 -2.86
CA THR A 5 -17.53 -18.78 -3.51
C THR A 5 -16.26 -19.49 -3.74
N THR A 6 -15.86 -19.55 -4.92
CA THR A 6 -14.63 -20.16 -5.30
C THR A 6 -13.52 -19.16 -5.43
N ARG A 7 -13.82 -17.94 -5.11
CA ARG A 7 -12.84 -16.89 -5.18
C ARG A 7 -11.81 -17.08 -4.07
N PRO A 8 -10.51 -16.87 -4.33
CA PRO A 8 -9.53 -16.94 -3.26
C PRO A 8 -9.88 -15.98 -2.15
N ALA A 9 -9.58 -16.37 -0.94
CA ALA A 9 -9.86 -15.52 0.19
C ALA A 9 -9.07 -14.23 0.06
N LEU A 10 -9.76 -13.12 0.17
CA LEU A 10 -9.12 -11.82 0.23
C LEU A 10 -8.54 -11.65 1.62
N GLY A 11 -7.43 -10.96 1.70
CA GLY A 11 -6.84 -10.67 2.98
C GLY A 11 -7.72 -9.75 3.80
N PRO A 12 -7.36 -9.55 5.05
CA PRO A 12 -8.13 -8.66 5.90
C PRO A 12 -8.13 -7.24 5.36
N CYS A 13 -9.23 -6.56 5.61
CA CYS A 13 -9.39 -5.17 5.21
C CYS A 13 -8.72 -4.28 6.24
N VAL A 14 -7.88 -3.38 5.79
CA VAL A 14 -7.26 -2.38 6.64
C VAL A 14 -7.91 -1.04 6.34
N SER A 15 -8.38 -0.38 7.38
CA SER A 15 -9.00 0.93 7.26
C SER A 15 -8.06 1.93 7.91
N PHE A 16 -7.77 3.02 7.22
CA PHE A 16 -6.86 4.02 7.75
C PHE A 16 -7.23 5.40 7.21
N LYS A 17 -6.84 6.42 7.94
CA LYS A 17 -7.11 7.79 7.56
C LYS A 17 -5.86 8.43 7.00
N LEU A 18 -6.05 9.31 6.03
CA LEU A 18 -4.95 10.05 5.42
C LEU A 18 -5.10 11.53 5.71
N ASP A 19 -3.98 12.19 5.84
CA ASP A 19 -3.98 13.66 5.86
C ASP A 19 -4.33 14.15 4.45
N GLU A 20 -4.76 15.40 4.36
CA GLU A 20 -5.24 15.96 3.12
C GLU A 20 -4.22 15.89 2.00
N ASP A 21 -2.99 16.23 2.29
CA ASP A 21 -1.93 16.24 1.29
C ASP A 21 -1.66 14.85 0.74
N THR A 22 -1.57 13.87 1.64
CA THR A 22 -1.32 12.49 1.22
C THR A 22 -2.50 11.96 0.41
N HIS A 23 -3.71 12.29 0.84
CA HIS A 23 -4.90 11.86 0.10
C HIS A 23 -4.93 12.45 -1.30
N LEU A 24 -4.58 13.72 -1.43
CA LEU A 24 -4.54 14.37 -2.73
C LEU A 24 -3.51 13.70 -3.64
N LYS A 25 -2.35 13.38 -3.10
CA LYS A 25 -1.33 12.67 -3.86
C LYS A 25 -1.82 11.30 -4.31
N LEU A 26 -2.54 10.61 -3.44
CA LEU A 26 -3.10 9.31 -3.78
C LEU A 26 -4.15 9.43 -4.89
N VAL A 27 -5.03 10.40 -4.79
CA VAL A 27 -6.06 10.62 -5.80
C VAL A 27 -5.43 10.93 -7.15
N ASN A 28 -4.45 11.82 -7.17
CA ASN A 28 -3.77 12.16 -8.40
C ASN A 28 -3.05 10.96 -9.00
N ALA A 29 -2.40 10.17 -8.17
CA ALA A 29 -1.68 8.99 -8.63
C ALA A 29 -2.62 7.94 -9.22
N LYS A 30 -3.75 7.69 -8.55
CA LYS A 30 -4.67 6.67 -9.04
C LYS A 30 -5.33 7.12 -10.35
N GLU A 31 -5.55 8.40 -10.52
CA GLU A 31 -6.12 8.91 -11.77
C GLU A 31 -5.14 8.77 -12.93
N ARG A 32 -3.87 9.04 -12.68
CA ARG A 32 -2.86 8.87 -13.73
C ARG A 32 -2.66 7.41 -14.10
N SER A 33 -2.77 6.51 -13.14
CA SER A 33 -2.54 5.09 -13.39
C SER A 33 -3.79 4.37 -13.87
N GLY A 34 -4.96 4.95 -13.68
CA GLY A 34 -6.23 4.31 -14.03
C GLY A 34 -6.69 3.27 -13.03
N ARG A 35 -6.09 3.22 -11.85
CA ARG A 35 -6.46 2.25 -10.81
C ARG A 35 -7.49 2.83 -9.87
N SER A 36 -8.11 1.94 -9.08
CA SER A 36 -8.92 2.41 -7.96
C SER A 36 -7.98 2.88 -6.85
N LYS A 37 -8.54 3.64 -5.92
CA LYS A 37 -7.77 4.11 -4.78
C LYS A 37 -7.21 2.93 -3.98
N ALA A 38 -8.06 1.92 -3.74
CA ALA A 38 -7.63 0.73 -3.00
C ALA A 38 -6.51 -0.02 -3.71
N ALA A 39 -6.63 -0.17 -5.03
CA ALA A 39 -5.60 -0.86 -5.80
C ALA A 39 -4.27 -0.10 -5.77
N GLU A 40 -4.35 1.22 -5.84
CA GLU A 40 -3.15 2.05 -5.76
C GLU A 40 -2.45 1.85 -4.41
N VAL A 41 -3.24 1.84 -3.32
CA VAL A 41 -2.69 1.61 -1.98
C VAL A 41 -2.01 0.25 -1.88
N VAL A 42 -2.70 -0.79 -2.34
CA VAL A 42 -2.17 -2.15 -2.24
C VAL A 42 -0.85 -2.29 -2.96
N LEU A 43 -0.79 -1.81 -4.19
CA LEU A 43 0.42 -1.93 -4.99
C LEU A 43 1.59 -1.16 -4.40
N ARG A 44 1.31 0.03 -3.90
CA ARG A 44 2.35 0.88 -3.34
C ARG A 44 2.88 0.33 -2.01
N VAL A 45 1.98 -0.14 -1.14
CA VAL A 45 2.40 -0.70 0.14
C VAL A 45 3.15 -2.01 -0.07
N LYS A 46 2.67 -2.83 -0.99
CA LYS A 46 3.36 -4.07 -1.34
C LYS A 46 4.78 -3.79 -1.82
N ASP A 47 4.93 -2.84 -2.72
CA ASP A 47 6.25 -2.46 -3.23
C ASP A 47 7.15 -1.93 -2.13
N HIS A 48 6.59 -1.10 -1.24
CA HIS A 48 7.35 -0.53 -0.14
C HIS A 48 7.86 -1.61 0.81
N LEU A 49 7.01 -2.59 1.10
CA LEU A 49 7.41 -3.71 1.96
C LEU A 49 8.55 -4.51 1.35
N LEU A 50 8.56 -4.63 0.02
CA LEU A 50 9.64 -5.35 -0.66
C LEU A 50 10.94 -4.56 -0.67
N ARG A 51 10.86 -3.25 -0.86
CA ARG A 51 12.04 -2.40 -0.89
C ARG A 51 12.59 -2.14 0.51
N TYR A 52 11.71 -1.96 1.46
CA TYR A 52 12.08 -1.59 2.83
C TYR A 52 11.38 -2.51 3.83
N PRO A 53 11.86 -3.75 3.97
CA PRO A 53 11.23 -4.65 4.96
C PRO A 53 11.25 -4.06 6.36
N ASP A 54 12.35 -3.37 6.71
CA ASP A 54 12.46 -2.66 7.97
C ASP A 54 12.40 -1.17 7.65
N PHE A 55 11.38 -0.50 8.15
CA PHE A 55 11.17 0.89 7.81
C PHE A 55 11.08 1.74 9.07
N TYR A 56 12.08 2.57 9.27
CA TYR A 56 12.15 3.49 10.41
C TYR A 56 12.47 4.87 9.84
N PRO A 57 11.44 5.63 9.45
CA PRO A 57 11.70 6.91 8.83
C PRO A 57 12.30 7.90 9.83
N THR A 58 13.16 8.78 9.33
CA THR A 58 13.77 9.80 10.15
C THR A 58 12.71 10.70 10.78
N VAL A 59 11.68 11.03 10.00
CA VAL A 59 10.55 11.81 10.49
C VAL A 59 9.36 10.87 10.60
N THR A 60 8.78 10.77 11.79
CA THR A 60 7.61 9.95 11.99
C THR A 60 6.39 10.85 12.12
N TYR A 61 5.28 10.37 11.58
CA TYR A 61 4.02 11.09 11.61
C TYR A 61 3.06 10.33 12.50
N LYS A 62 2.31 11.07 13.29
CA LYS A 62 1.29 10.46 14.16
C LYS A 62 0.13 9.99 13.32
N SER A 63 -0.65 9.06 13.87
CA SER A 63 -1.88 8.63 13.24
C SER A 63 -2.79 9.82 13.01
N VAL A 64 -3.49 9.79 11.88
CA VAL A 64 -4.39 10.87 11.50
C VAL A 64 -5.72 10.68 12.22
N SER A 65 -6.18 11.71 12.92
CA SER A 65 -7.46 11.65 13.63
C SER A 65 -8.62 12.08 12.74
N PHE A 66 -8.38 13.03 11.85
CA PHE A 66 -9.39 13.55 10.94
C PHE A 66 -8.88 13.46 9.52
N GLY A 67 -9.74 13.06 8.63
CA GLY A 67 -9.36 12.97 7.24
C GLY A 67 -10.12 11.87 6.54
N PRO A 68 -9.97 11.76 5.23
CA PRO A 68 -10.66 10.73 4.50
C PRO A 68 -10.18 9.34 4.90
N VAL A 69 -11.13 8.41 4.95
CA VAL A 69 -10.85 7.02 5.28
C VAL A 69 -10.64 6.25 3.99
N VAL A 70 -9.59 5.45 3.96
CA VAL A 70 -9.30 4.58 2.84
C VAL A 70 -9.28 3.15 3.36
N MET A 71 -9.83 2.24 2.57
CA MET A 71 -9.86 0.83 2.93
C MET A 71 -9.17 0.04 1.84
N ALA A 72 -8.36 -0.91 2.24
CA ALA A 72 -7.64 -1.74 1.28
C ALA A 72 -7.52 -3.16 1.83
N ARG A 73 -7.59 -4.13 0.93
CA ARG A 73 -7.39 -5.53 1.28
C ARG A 73 -6.09 -6.00 0.70
N PHE A 74 -5.27 -6.58 1.53
CA PHE A 74 -3.96 -7.07 1.11
C PHE A 74 -4.03 -8.57 0.96
N ASP A 75 -3.30 -9.10 -0.01
CA ASP A 75 -3.20 -10.55 -0.17
C ASP A 75 -2.49 -11.15 1.03
N GLU A 76 -2.55 -12.47 1.14
CA GLU A 76 -2.04 -13.16 2.31
C GLU A 76 -0.56 -12.89 2.53
N ASP A 77 0.23 -12.96 1.48
CA ASP A 77 1.66 -12.74 1.58
C ASP A 77 2.00 -11.32 2.01
N THR A 78 1.37 -10.35 1.38
CA THR A 78 1.57 -8.94 1.73
C THR A 78 1.13 -8.68 3.16
N ASN A 79 -0.01 -9.27 3.56
CA ASN A 79 -0.51 -9.10 4.91
C ASN A 79 0.45 -9.67 5.95
N LYS A 80 1.07 -10.80 5.68
CA LYS A 80 2.07 -11.37 6.58
C LYS A 80 3.27 -10.45 6.74
N LYS A 81 3.73 -9.89 5.63
CA LYS A 81 4.84 -8.94 5.67
C LYS A 81 4.48 -7.68 6.44
N LEU A 82 3.24 -7.22 6.26
CA LEU A 82 2.77 -6.04 6.95
C LEU A 82 2.68 -6.28 8.47
N ILE A 83 2.19 -7.45 8.87
CA ILE A 83 2.11 -7.81 10.28
C ILE A 83 3.51 -7.88 10.89
N ALA A 84 4.45 -8.52 10.19
CA ALA A 84 5.83 -8.59 10.67
C ALA A 84 6.44 -7.19 10.83
N ALA A 85 6.19 -6.33 9.86
CA ALA A 85 6.73 -4.98 9.88
C ALA A 85 6.16 -4.15 11.03
N LYS A 86 4.84 -4.21 11.22
CA LYS A 86 4.21 -3.43 12.29
C LYS A 86 4.61 -3.92 13.67
N ASN A 87 4.87 -5.21 13.81
CA ASN A 87 5.34 -5.75 15.08
C ASN A 87 6.77 -5.29 15.39
N LYS A 88 7.62 -5.29 14.39
CA LYS A 88 8.99 -4.79 14.56
C LYS A 88 9.02 -3.31 14.92
N SER A 89 8.16 -2.52 14.29
CA SER A 89 8.15 -1.08 14.51
C SER A 89 7.30 -0.69 15.70
N ASN A 90 6.53 -1.64 16.24
CA ASN A 90 5.64 -1.39 17.36
C ASN A 90 4.53 -0.40 17.02
N ARG A 91 4.04 -0.46 15.80
CA ARG A 91 2.96 0.39 15.33
C ARG A 91 1.69 -0.43 15.15
N SER A 92 0.56 0.25 15.01
CA SER A 92 -0.65 -0.44 14.57
C SER A 92 -0.53 -0.74 13.08
N LYS A 93 -1.32 -1.68 12.61
CA LYS A 93 -1.34 -2.03 11.21
C LYS A 93 -1.74 -0.83 10.34
N SER A 94 -2.77 -0.11 10.77
CA SER A 94 -3.23 1.08 10.05
C SER A 94 -2.15 2.16 9.97
N HIS A 95 -1.43 2.35 11.08
CA HIS A 95 -0.36 3.33 11.12
C HIS A 95 0.80 2.93 10.21
N GLU A 96 1.12 1.65 10.20
CA GLU A 96 2.18 1.13 9.33
C GLU A 96 1.82 1.36 7.86
N VAL A 97 0.57 1.07 7.49
CA VAL A 97 0.11 1.31 6.12
C VAL A 97 0.19 2.78 5.75
N TYR A 98 -0.27 3.64 6.65
CA TYR A 98 -0.25 5.08 6.41
C TYR A 98 1.17 5.59 6.15
N LEU A 99 2.10 5.22 7.03
CA LEU A 99 3.47 5.70 6.90
C LEU A 99 4.15 5.20 5.63
N ARG A 100 3.92 3.95 5.29
CA ARG A 100 4.52 3.38 4.09
C ARG A 100 3.92 3.97 2.82
N LEU A 101 2.61 4.15 2.81
CA LEU A 101 1.96 4.77 1.66
C LEU A 101 2.43 6.21 1.46
N LYS A 102 2.51 6.96 2.56
CA LYS A 102 2.96 8.34 2.51
C LYS A 102 4.39 8.43 1.95
N ALA A 103 5.27 7.57 2.44
CA ALA A 103 6.65 7.53 1.98
C ALA A 103 6.74 7.15 0.49
N HIS A 104 5.94 6.17 0.08
CA HIS A 104 5.97 5.71 -1.29
C HIS A 104 5.46 6.78 -2.26
N LEU A 105 4.40 7.46 -1.88
CA LEU A 105 3.87 8.55 -2.72
C LEU A 105 4.86 9.69 -2.86
N PHE A 106 5.64 9.94 -1.81
CA PHE A 106 6.66 10.96 -1.86
C PHE A 106 7.81 10.55 -2.77
N GLU A 107 8.27 9.32 -2.63
CA GLU A 107 9.41 8.82 -3.40
C GLU A 107 9.05 8.54 -4.86
N PHE A 108 7.86 8.00 -5.08
CA PHE A 108 7.42 7.64 -6.42
C PHE A 108 6.06 8.27 -6.72
N PRO A 109 6.04 9.55 -7.09
CA PRO A 109 4.74 10.19 -7.40
C PRO A 109 3.99 9.43 -8.50
N ASP A 110 4.72 8.96 -9.51
CA ASP A 110 4.15 8.13 -10.55
C ASP A 110 4.71 6.72 -10.39
N PHE A 111 3.82 5.79 -10.14
CA PHE A 111 4.24 4.41 -9.91
C PHE A 111 3.31 3.47 -10.63
N TYR A 112 3.90 2.63 -11.47
CA TYR A 112 3.18 1.53 -12.09
C TYR A 112 3.55 0.28 -11.31
N SER A 113 2.77 -0.76 -11.39
CA SER A 113 2.97 -1.89 -10.49
C SER A 113 4.37 -2.50 -10.65
N SER A 114 4.93 -3.02 -9.55
CA SER A 114 6.22 -3.68 -9.57
C SER A 114 6.20 -4.89 -10.51
N GLU A 115 5.05 -5.51 -10.68
CA GLU A 115 4.91 -6.62 -11.61
C GLU A 115 5.11 -6.16 -13.05
N VAL A 116 4.58 -5.01 -13.39
CA VAL A 116 4.78 -4.42 -14.72
C VAL A 116 6.26 -4.10 -14.91
N GLU A 117 6.91 -3.59 -13.90
CA GLU A 117 8.34 -3.31 -13.98
C GLU A 117 9.15 -4.57 -14.23
N VAL A 118 8.82 -5.65 -13.55
CA VAL A 118 9.51 -6.92 -13.74
C VAL A 118 9.33 -7.41 -15.18
N ILE A 119 8.12 -7.36 -15.69
CA ILE A 119 7.83 -7.76 -17.05
C ILE A 119 8.62 -6.91 -18.04
N ARG A 120 8.64 -5.62 -17.81
CA ARG A 120 9.37 -4.69 -18.67
C ARG A 120 10.84 -5.00 -18.70
N ARG A 121 11.45 -5.26 -17.58
CA ARG A 121 12.85 -5.59 -17.48
C ARG A 121 13.15 -6.89 -18.19
N SER A 122 12.30 -7.88 -18.05
CA SER A 122 12.46 -9.15 -18.73
C SER A 122 12.47 -8.97 -20.23
N VAL A 123 11.55 -8.16 -20.74
CA VAL A 123 11.48 -7.87 -22.17
C VAL A 123 12.72 -7.13 -22.64
N SER A 124 13.18 -6.15 -21.88
CA SER A 124 14.36 -5.40 -22.33
C SER A 124 15.63 -6.20 -22.26
N GLU A 125 15.68 -7.22 -21.44
CA GLU A 125 16.88 -8.06 -21.35
C GLU A 125 16.96 -9.10 -22.44
N THR A 126 15.88 -9.32 -23.11
CA THR A 126 15.88 -10.28 -24.21
C THR A 126 16.14 -9.59 -25.52
#